data_dcd26d41727b8178ad88e042e1c06cf5
#
_entry.id   dcd26d41727b8178ad88e042e1c06cf5
#
_cell.length_a   1.000
_cell.length_b   1.000
_cell.length_c   1.000
_cell.angle_alpha   90.00
_cell.angle_beta   90.00
_cell.angle_gamma   90.00
#
_symmetry.space_group_name_H-M   'P 1'
#
loop_
_entity.id
_entity.type
_entity.pdbx_description
1 polymer ?
#
loop_
_entity_poly.entity_id
_entity_poly.type
_entity_poly.pdbx_seq_one_letter_code
_entity_poly.pdbx_strand_id
1 'polypeptide(L)'
;LSYEQAQTAIDGFPDDHTVWRNQVAALAAAGYRVIAPDTRGCGDSDMARRTGDYALPRLVADLIGVLDALAIHKVKLVGHDWGAVIAWVLAARHPERVERYAALSVGHAAAYAAGPLEQKLKGWYVLMFQLRGFAEWLIKAQDWAFFRRFTNHHPELASWTAKLGRPERLTAAINYYRANIGILLKPDRTKVAVPVMGIYSDGDRYLAKAQMTDSIAYVDAPFRFELIKGAGHWLQIDAPEQVNALLIDFFKRI
;
A
#
# COMPACT_ATOMS: atom_id res chain seq x y z
N LEU A 1 0.44 20.35 21.95
CA LEU A 1 0.60 19.93 20.54
C LEU A 1 -0.79 19.74 19.98
N SER A 2 -1.22 20.61 19.05
CA SER A 2 -2.51 20.48 18.38
C SER A 2 -2.48 19.20 17.52
N TYR A 3 -3.45 18.30 17.68
CA TYR A 3 -3.60 17.03 16.96
C TYR A 3 -3.99 17.19 15.48
N GLU A 4 -3.95 18.40 14.94
CA GLU A 4 -4.40 18.75 13.59
C GLU A 4 -3.48 18.28 12.44
N GLN A 5 -2.33 17.67 12.74
CA GLN A 5 -1.37 17.24 11.72
C GLN A 5 -0.99 15.75 11.84
N ALA A 6 -1.99 14.89 12.04
CA ALA A 6 -1.74 13.45 12.03
C ALA A 6 -1.56 12.93 10.60
N GLN A 7 -0.54 12.09 10.42
CA GLN A 7 -0.30 11.32 9.19
C GLN A 7 -0.40 9.83 9.47
N THR A 8 -1.04 9.09 8.58
CA THR A 8 -1.08 7.64 8.66
C THR A 8 -0.42 7.05 7.42
N ALA A 9 0.60 6.22 7.63
CA ALA A 9 1.34 5.51 6.60
C ALA A 9 1.03 4.01 6.67
N ILE A 10 0.55 3.44 5.57
CA ILE A 10 0.05 2.07 5.50
C ILE A 10 0.90 1.28 4.50
N ASP A 11 1.44 0.17 4.98
CA ASP A 11 2.25 -0.77 4.21
C ASP A 11 1.42 -1.87 3.52
N GLY A 12 2.11 -2.65 2.68
CA GLY A 12 1.55 -3.80 1.99
C GLY A 12 2.50 -4.99 1.97
N PHE A 13 2.27 -5.92 1.04
CA PHE A 13 3.09 -7.12 0.91
C PHE A 13 4.48 -6.79 0.33
N PRO A 14 5.56 -7.31 0.87
CA PRO A 14 5.71 -8.23 2.03
C PRO A 14 6.10 -7.52 3.34
N ASP A 15 5.81 -6.23 3.45
CA ASP A 15 6.31 -5.33 4.47
C ASP A 15 5.52 -5.33 5.80
N ASP A 16 6.02 -4.51 6.71
CA ASP A 16 5.38 -4.03 7.92
C ASP A 16 5.70 -2.53 8.09
N HIS A 17 5.31 -1.93 9.22
CA HIS A 17 5.54 -0.51 9.50
C HIS A 17 7.00 -0.06 9.32
N THR A 18 7.99 -0.96 9.43
CA THR A 18 9.42 -0.61 9.31
C THR A 18 9.81 -0.14 7.90
N VAL A 19 9.00 -0.42 6.89
CA VAL A 19 9.20 0.11 5.53
C VAL A 19 9.17 1.65 5.51
N TRP A 20 8.49 2.27 6.46
CA TRP A 20 8.31 3.71 6.59
C TRP A 20 9.37 4.41 7.45
N ARG A 21 10.40 3.71 7.92
CA ARG A 21 11.41 4.24 8.86
C ARG A 21 12.03 5.60 8.43
N ASN A 22 12.28 5.77 7.12
CA ASN A 22 12.83 7.00 6.57
C ASN A 22 11.79 8.13 6.50
N GLN A 23 10.54 7.80 6.20
CA GLN A 23 9.42 8.74 6.12
C GLN A 23 9.00 9.19 7.51
N VAL A 24 8.92 8.25 8.47
CA VAL A 24 8.58 8.56 9.88
C VAL A 24 9.53 9.61 10.45
N ALA A 25 10.84 9.42 10.27
CA ALA A 25 11.85 10.37 10.76
C ALA A 25 11.70 11.76 10.11
N ALA A 26 11.57 11.81 8.77
CA ALA A 26 11.49 13.07 8.02
C ALA A 26 10.19 13.83 8.30
N LEU A 27 9.06 13.13 8.38
CA LEU A 27 7.76 13.73 8.62
C LEU A 27 7.63 14.21 10.09
N ALA A 28 8.18 13.46 11.04
CA ALA A 28 8.25 13.89 12.44
C ALA A 28 9.11 15.17 12.59
N ALA A 29 10.24 15.23 11.90
CA ALA A 29 11.08 16.45 11.85
C ALA A 29 10.36 17.63 11.19
N ALA A 30 9.43 17.38 10.26
CA ALA A 30 8.57 18.39 9.65
C ALA A 30 7.36 18.80 10.53
N GLY A 31 7.24 18.26 11.74
CA GLY A 31 6.22 18.64 12.73
C GLY A 31 4.94 17.80 12.68
N TYR A 32 4.92 16.68 11.95
CA TYR A 32 3.75 15.78 11.90
C TYR A 32 3.79 14.74 13.02
N ARG A 33 2.61 14.37 13.52
CA ARG A 33 2.44 13.14 14.31
C ARG A 33 2.26 11.97 13.34
N VAL A 34 3.25 11.10 13.21
CA VAL A 34 3.22 9.97 12.27
C VAL A 34 2.69 8.70 12.96
N ILE A 35 1.76 8.01 12.30
CA ILE A 35 1.19 6.75 12.73
C ILE A 35 1.44 5.76 11.60
N ALA A 36 2.19 4.70 11.88
CA ALA A 36 2.47 3.62 10.94
C ALA A 36 2.03 2.29 11.58
N PRO A 37 0.75 1.91 11.47
CA PRO A 37 0.27 0.67 12.05
C PRO A 37 0.70 -0.53 11.19
N ASP A 38 1.04 -1.63 11.82
CA ASP A 38 1.04 -2.93 11.14
C ASP A 38 -0.42 -3.30 10.82
N THR A 39 -0.71 -3.49 9.56
CA THR A 39 -2.04 -3.93 9.15
C THR A 39 -2.30 -5.37 9.57
N ARG A 40 -3.57 -5.81 9.57
CA ARG A 40 -3.99 -7.15 10.00
C ARG A 40 -3.13 -8.25 9.37
N GLY A 41 -2.43 -9.03 10.21
CA GLY A 41 -1.55 -10.12 9.76
C GLY A 41 -0.16 -9.70 9.31
N CYS A 42 0.15 -8.40 9.25
CA CYS A 42 1.49 -7.87 9.01
C CYS A 42 2.23 -7.61 10.34
N GLY A 43 3.55 -7.52 10.27
CA GLY A 43 4.40 -7.20 11.41
C GLY A 43 4.07 -8.01 12.67
N ASP A 44 3.71 -7.34 13.75
CA ASP A 44 3.32 -7.95 15.01
C ASP A 44 1.80 -7.89 15.27
N SER A 45 1.03 -7.32 14.34
CA SER A 45 -0.45 -7.30 14.45
C SER A 45 -1.05 -8.71 14.38
N ASP A 46 -2.21 -8.86 15.01
CA ASP A 46 -2.96 -10.11 15.04
C ASP A 46 -3.34 -10.60 13.64
N MET A 47 -3.34 -11.92 13.47
CA MET A 47 -3.77 -12.58 12.24
C MET A 47 -5.22 -13.04 12.36
N ALA A 48 -5.98 -12.83 11.30
CA ALA A 48 -7.31 -13.43 11.20
C ALA A 48 -7.21 -14.87 10.66
N ARG A 49 -8.10 -15.73 11.14
CA ARG A 49 -8.12 -17.16 10.76
C ARG A 49 -8.71 -17.40 9.38
N ARG A 50 -9.69 -16.58 8.97
CA ARG A 50 -10.43 -16.79 7.72
C ARG A 50 -9.94 -15.84 6.63
N THR A 51 -9.78 -16.33 5.41
CA THR A 51 -9.41 -15.51 4.25
C THR A 51 -10.34 -14.29 4.11
N GLY A 52 -11.66 -14.46 4.27
CA GLY A 52 -12.63 -13.35 4.15
C GLY A 52 -12.47 -12.23 5.18
N ASP A 53 -11.71 -12.46 6.25
CA ASP A 53 -11.41 -11.42 7.24
C ASP A 53 -10.37 -10.40 6.74
N TYR A 54 -9.71 -10.70 5.62
CA TYR A 54 -8.79 -9.80 4.91
C TYR A 54 -9.47 -9.02 3.78
N ALA A 55 -10.81 -9.04 3.70
CA ALA A 55 -11.56 -8.25 2.74
C ALA A 55 -11.42 -6.74 3.02
N LEU A 56 -11.31 -5.92 1.97
CA LEU A 56 -11.08 -4.48 2.04
C LEU A 56 -11.99 -3.73 3.03
N PRO A 57 -13.31 -4.00 3.11
CA PRO A 57 -14.15 -3.30 4.09
C PRO A 57 -13.71 -3.52 5.54
N ARG A 58 -13.15 -4.70 5.86
CA ARG A 58 -12.64 -5.01 7.21
C ARG A 58 -11.31 -4.32 7.47
N LEU A 59 -10.42 -4.30 6.48
CA LEU A 59 -9.12 -3.62 6.58
C LEU A 59 -9.30 -2.11 6.73
N VAL A 60 -10.27 -1.52 6.03
CA VAL A 60 -10.64 -0.10 6.20
C VAL A 60 -11.22 0.15 7.59
N ALA A 61 -12.08 -0.75 8.08
CA ALA A 61 -12.65 -0.63 9.43
C ALA A 61 -11.56 -0.72 10.53
N ASP A 62 -10.51 -1.54 10.34
CA ASP A 62 -9.37 -1.59 11.25
C ASP A 62 -8.68 -0.22 11.36
N LEU A 63 -8.43 0.43 10.21
CA LEU A 63 -7.79 1.75 10.20
C LEU A 63 -8.67 2.82 10.86
N ILE A 64 -9.97 2.81 10.57
CA ILE A 64 -10.93 3.72 11.24
C ILE A 64 -10.88 3.48 12.74
N GLY A 65 -10.88 2.20 13.19
CA GLY A 65 -10.77 1.85 14.60
C GLY A 65 -9.49 2.35 15.26
N VAL A 66 -8.35 2.29 14.56
CA VAL A 66 -7.09 2.87 15.05
C VAL A 66 -7.19 4.39 15.20
N LEU A 67 -7.76 5.09 14.19
CA LEU A 67 -7.93 6.53 14.25
C LEU A 67 -8.87 6.93 15.40
N ASP A 68 -9.96 6.20 15.60
CA ASP A 68 -10.93 6.45 16.67
C ASP A 68 -10.31 6.23 18.06
N ALA A 69 -9.56 5.14 18.23
CA ALA A 69 -8.84 4.84 19.47
C ALA A 69 -7.79 5.91 19.83
N LEU A 70 -7.23 6.56 18.82
CA LEU A 70 -6.26 7.66 18.97
C LEU A 70 -6.91 9.05 19.03
N ALA A 71 -8.25 9.13 19.01
CA ALA A 71 -9.03 10.36 18.93
C ALA A 71 -8.65 11.27 17.74
N ILE A 72 -8.37 10.66 16.58
CA ILE A 72 -7.98 11.36 15.35
C ILE A 72 -9.18 11.36 14.40
N HIS A 73 -9.74 12.53 14.17
CA HIS A 73 -10.89 12.68 13.28
C HIS A 73 -10.50 12.65 11.81
N LYS A 74 -9.36 13.25 11.44
CA LYS A 74 -8.93 13.39 10.05
C LYS A 74 -7.42 13.26 9.92
N VAL A 75 -6.94 12.62 8.84
CA VAL A 75 -5.52 12.37 8.62
C VAL A 75 -5.07 12.78 7.23
N LYS A 76 -3.79 13.08 7.09
CA LYS A 76 -3.05 13.05 5.84
C LYS A 76 -2.60 11.60 5.64
N LEU A 77 -3.05 10.96 4.56
CA LEU A 77 -2.92 9.52 4.33
C LEU A 77 -1.80 9.22 3.33
N VAL A 78 -0.98 8.22 3.63
CA VAL A 78 -0.01 7.65 2.71
C VAL A 78 -0.24 6.16 2.63
N GLY A 79 -0.18 5.57 1.46
CA GLY A 79 -0.26 4.12 1.30
C GLY A 79 0.70 3.62 0.23
N HIS A 80 1.25 2.44 0.44
CA HIS A 80 2.08 1.72 -0.51
C HIS A 80 1.56 0.29 -0.69
N ASP A 81 1.60 -0.25 -1.91
CA ASP A 81 1.14 -1.60 -2.25
C ASP A 81 -0.30 -1.86 -1.76
N TRP A 82 -0.57 -2.91 -0.96
CA TRP A 82 -1.89 -3.13 -0.36
C TRP A 82 -2.34 -1.98 0.54
N GLY A 83 -1.40 -1.33 1.22
CA GLY A 83 -1.70 -0.11 1.98
C GLY A 83 -2.27 1.00 1.10
N ALA A 84 -1.79 1.14 -0.14
CA ALA A 84 -2.39 2.09 -1.09
C ALA A 84 -3.78 1.63 -1.53
N VAL A 85 -4.01 0.34 -1.78
CA VAL A 85 -5.36 -0.18 -2.11
C VAL A 85 -6.37 0.12 -1.00
N ILE A 86 -5.99 -0.12 0.26
CA ILE A 86 -6.83 0.18 1.43
C ILE A 86 -7.09 1.69 1.54
N ALA A 87 -6.04 2.48 1.35
CA ALA A 87 -6.11 3.94 1.42
C ALA A 87 -7.00 4.56 0.33
N TRP A 88 -6.99 4.03 -0.90
CA TRP A 88 -7.92 4.42 -1.96
C TRP A 88 -9.38 4.22 -1.53
N VAL A 89 -9.70 3.05 -0.93
CA VAL A 89 -11.06 2.75 -0.46
C VAL A 89 -11.43 3.65 0.71
N LEU A 90 -10.51 3.87 1.67
CA LEU A 90 -10.74 4.78 2.80
C LEU A 90 -11.02 6.21 2.30
N ALA A 91 -10.20 6.74 1.40
CA ALA A 91 -10.37 8.09 0.85
C ALA A 91 -11.66 8.25 0.02
N ALA A 92 -12.08 7.18 -0.69
CA ALA A 92 -13.30 7.21 -1.49
C ALA A 92 -14.57 7.06 -0.65
N ARG A 93 -14.55 6.22 0.39
CA ARG A 93 -15.74 5.87 1.18
C ARG A 93 -15.90 6.68 2.45
N HIS A 94 -14.81 7.26 2.95
CA HIS A 94 -14.75 8.04 4.19
C HIS A 94 -13.94 9.34 3.98
N PRO A 95 -14.34 10.20 3.01
CA PRO A 95 -13.61 11.44 2.71
C PRO A 95 -13.55 12.39 3.91
N GLU A 96 -14.50 12.29 4.84
CA GLU A 96 -14.51 13.04 6.10
C GLU A 96 -13.33 12.68 7.02
N ARG A 97 -12.75 11.48 6.84
CA ARG A 97 -11.59 10.99 7.64
C ARG A 97 -10.24 11.30 7.00
N VAL A 98 -10.22 11.74 5.73
CA VAL A 98 -8.99 11.96 4.96
C VAL A 98 -8.90 13.40 4.48
N GLU A 99 -7.80 14.08 4.81
CA GLU A 99 -7.53 15.45 4.33
C GLU A 99 -6.91 15.45 2.94
N ARG A 100 -5.87 14.63 2.76
CA ARG A 100 -5.13 14.43 1.51
C ARG A 100 -4.63 13.00 1.45
N TYR A 101 -4.44 12.47 0.26
CA TYR A 101 -3.96 11.12 0.08
C TYR A 101 -2.76 11.06 -0.88
N ALA A 102 -1.65 10.47 -0.46
CA ALA A 102 -0.49 10.14 -1.29
C ALA A 102 -0.46 8.62 -1.54
N ALA A 103 -0.64 8.23 -2.81
CA ALA A 103 -0.60 6.84 -3.26
C ALA A 103 0.79 6.53 -3.83
N LEU A 104 1.51 5.59 -3.22
CA LEU A 104 2.80 5.13 -3.68
C LEU A 104 2.64 3.81 -4.45
N SER A 105 3.17 3.78 -5.66
CA SER A 105 3.19 2.67 -6.62
C SER A 105 1.81 2.25 -7.15
N VAL A 106 0.79 2.10 -6.31
CA VAL A 106 -0.52 1.54 -6.68
C VAL A 106 -1.56 2.63 -6.89
N GLY A 107 -2.12 2.68 -8.09
CA GLY A 107 -3.23 3.56 -8.43
C GLY A 107 -4.60 3.00 -8.01
N HIS A 108 -5.65 3.70 -8.42
CA HIS A 108 -7.03 3.32 -8.14
C HIS A 108 -7.37 1.94 -8.71
N ALA A 109 -8.10 1.11 -7.95
CA ALA A 109 -8.40 -0.28 -8.34
C ALA A 109 -9.10 -0.40 -9.70
N ALA A 110 -9.95 0.56 -10.07
CA ALA A 110 -10.62 0.56 -11.36
C ALA A 110 -9.66 0.91 -12.51
N ALA A 111 -8.68 1.80 -12.29
CA ALA A 111 -7.62 2.08 -13.26
C ALA A 111 -6.70 0.86 -13.44
N TYR A 112 -6.35 0.17 -12.35
CA TYR A 112 -5.60 -1.07 -12.40
C TYR A 112 -6.34 -2.16 -13.22
N ALA A 113 -7.62 -2.40 -12.94
CA ALA A 113 -8.42 -3.42 -13.62
C ALA A 113 -8.63 -3.11 -15.12
N ALA A 114 -8.79 -1.82 -15.48
CA ALA A 114 -8.88 -1.34 -16.85
C ALA A 114 -7.53 -1.25 -17.57
N GLY A 115 -6.42 -1.44 -16.85
CA GLY A 115 -5.07 -1.26 -17.35
C GLY A 115 -4.72 -2.08 -18.60
N PRO A 116 -3.65 -1.67 -19.32
CA PRO A 116 -3.21 -2.30 -20.55
C PRO A 116 -2.75 -3.75 -20.32
N LEU A 117 -2.47 -4.46 -21.42
CA LEU A 117 -1.95 -5.84 -21.36
C LEU A 117 -0.66 -5.94 -20.51
N GLU A 118 0.18 -4.92 -20.55
CA GLU A 118 1.36 -4.82 -19.70
C GLU A 118 1.01 -5.00 -18.22
N GLN A 119 -0.04 -4.33 -17.72
CA GLN A 119 -0.48 -4.47 -16.33
C GLN A 119 -0.94 -5.89 -16.02
N LYS A 120 -1.67 -6.52 -16.95
CA LYS A 120 -2.14 -7.91 -16.77
C LYS A 120 -0.98 -8.88 -16.71
N LEU A 121 0.04 -8.68 -17.55
CA LEU A 121 1.25 -9.50 -17.55
C LEU A 121 2.07 -9.29 -16.27
N LYS A 122 2.27 -8.05 -15.84
CA LYS A 122 2.97 -7.75 -14.58
C LYS A 122 2.23 -8.31 -13.35
N GLY A 123 0.90 -8.34 -13.36
CA GLY A 123 0.04 -8.84 -12.28
C GLY A 123 -0.17 -10.35 -12.23
N TRP A 124 0.54 -11.16 -13.04
CA TRP A 124 0.36 -12.62 -13.13
C TRP A 124 0.40 -13.33 -11.76
N TYR A 125 1.22 -12.83 -10.83
CA TYR A 125 1.40 -13.42 -9.50
C TYR A 125 0.12 -13.37 -8.65
N VAL A 126 -0.78 -12.42 -8.91
CA VAL A 126 -2.08 -12.33 -8.22
C VAL A 126 -2.90 -13.60 -8.43
N LEU A 127 -2.83 -14.18 -9.65
CA LEU A 127 -3.49 -15.47 -9.95
C LEU A 127 -2.75 -16.64 -9.30
N MET A 128 -1.42 -16.64 -9.30
CA MET A 128 -0.61 -17.66 -8.64
C MET A 128 -0.91 -17.72 -7.14
N PHE A 129 -1.09 -16.57 -6.48
CA PHE A 129 -1.43 -16.49 -5.07
C PHE A 129 -2.81 -17.10 -4.71
N GLN A 130 -3.70 -17.32 -5.69
CA GLN A 130 -4.97 -18.02 -5.45
C GLN A 130 -4.77 -19.52 -5.19
N LEU A 131 -3.65 -20.11 -5.62
CA LEU A 131 -3.34 -21.52 -5.47
C LEU A 131 -2.90 -21.83 -4.03
N ARG A 132 -3.89 -22.15 -3.18
CA ARG A 132 -3.67 -22.38 -1.74
C ARG A 132 -2.70 -23.53 -1.49
N GLY A 133 -1.78 -23.34 -0.56
CA GLY A 133 -0.72 -24.29 -0.23
C GLY A 133 0.42 -24.29 -1.25
N PHE A 134 0.11 -24.28 -2.55
CA PHE A 134 1.13 -24.23 -3.61
C PHE A 134 1.86 -22.89 -3.63
N ALA A 135 1.17 -21.77 -3.50
CA ALA A 135 1.78 -20.45 -3.46
C ALA A 135 2.75 -20.32 -2.28
N GLU A 136 2.31 -20.73 -1.10
CA GLU A 136 3.15 -20.71 0.11
C GLU A 136 4.37 -21.64 -0.03
N TRP A 137 4.16 -22.83 -0.57
CA TRP A 137 5.24 -23.77 -0.83
C TRP A 137 6.25 -23.21 -1.84
N LEU A 138 5.78 -22.70 -2.97
CA LEU A 138 6.64 -22.14 -4.03
C LEU A 138 7.49 -20.96 -3.50
N ILE A 139 6.87 -20.07 -2.74
CA ILE A 139 7.56 -18.88 -2.18
C ILE A 139 8.67 -19.30 -1.23
N LYS A 140 8.43 -20.32 -0.37
CA LYS A 140 9.40 -20.80 0.62
C LYS A 140 10.40 -21.82 0.06
N ALA A 141 10.11 -22.42 -1.10
CA ALA A 141 10.94 -23.49 -1.66
C ALA A 141 12.39 -23.04 -1.91
N GLN A 142 13.34 -23.98 -1.72
CA GLN A 142 14.77 -23.77 -1.97
C GLN A 142 15.29 -22.49 -1.26
N ASP A 143 15.00 -22.38 0.02
CA ASP A 143 15.41 -21.22 0.84
C ASP A 143 14.99 -19.89 0.19
N TRP A 144 13.71 -19.75 -0.12
CA TRP A 144 13.12 -18.55 -0.71
C TRP A 144 13.66 -18.17 -2.09
N ALA A 145 14.22 -19.12 -2.86
CA ALA A 145 14.85 -18.83 -4.13
C ALA A 145 13.89 -18.16 -5.14
N PHE A 146 12.62 -18.61 -5.18
CA PHE A 146 11.60 -17.96 -5.98
C PHE A 146 11.33 -16.53 -5.50
N PHE A 147 11.11 -16.34 -4.20
CA PHE A 147 10.82 -15.03 -3.62
C PHE A 147 11.97 -14.04 -3.81
N ARG A 148 13.21 -14.51 -3.68
CA ARG A 148 14.43 -13.73 -3.95
C ARG A 148 14.46 -13.17 -5.38
N ARG A 149 14.12 -14.01 -6.36
CA ARG A 149 14.03 -13.57 -7.77
C ARG A 149 12.83 -12.67 -7.99
N PHE A 150 11.71 -13.00 -7.38
CA PHE A 150 10.48 -12.22 -7.46
C PHE A 150 10.70 -10.79 -6.96
N THR A 151 11.36 -10.63 -5.82
CA THR A 151 11.70 -9.31 -5.25
C THR A 151 12.96 -8.68 -5.85
N ASN A 152 13.52 -9.25 -6.92
CA ASN A 152 14.71 -8.76 -7.59
C ASN A 152 15.94 -8.62 -6.67
N HIS A 153 16.12 -9.58 -5.76
CA HIS A 153 17.22 -9.57 -4.78
C HIS A 153 17.27 -8.29 -3.93
N HIS A 154 16.09 -7.75 -3.62
CA HIS A 154 15.98 -6.50 -2.87
C HIS A 154 16.76 -6.58 -1.54
N PRO A 155 17.41 -5.50 -1.07
CA PRO A 155 18.20 -5.50 0.17
C PRO A 155 17.39 -5.90 1.43
N GLU A 156 16.08 -5.63 1.47
CA GLU A 156 15.19 -5.98 2.58
C GLU A 156 14.83 -7.48 2.64
N LEU A 157 15.29 -8.30 1.69
CA LEU A 157 14.90 -9.72 1.59
C LEU A 157 15.08 -10.48 2.90
N ALA A 158 16.19 -10.26 3.61
CA ALA A 158 16.46 -10.95 4.88
C ALA A 158 15.41 -10.61 5.94
N SER A 159 15.00 -9.34 6.03
CA SER A 159 13.93 -8.88 6.92
C SER A 159 12.59 -9.51 6.54
N TRP A 160 12.23 -9.48 5.26
CA TRP A 160 10.98 -10.05 4.77
C TRP A 160 10.87 -11.56 5.02
N THR A 161 11.94 -12.31 4.71
CA THR A 161 11.94 -13.77 4.90
C THR A 161 11.88 -14.16 6.37
N ALA A 162 12.54 -13.40 7.26
CA ALA A 162 12.44 -13.60 8.70
C ALA A 162 11.00 -13.40 9.21
N LYS A 163 10.32 -12.35 8.76
CA LYS A 163 8.94 -12.03 9.16
C LYS A 163 7.94 -13.02 8.59
N LEU A 164 7.96 -13.24 7.26
CA LEU A 164 7.06 -14.16 6.56
C LEU A 164 7.33 -15.64 6.89
N GLY A 165 8.52 -15.95 7.39
CA GLY A 165 8.91 -17.28 7.86
C GLY A 165 8.21 -17.69 9.15
N ARG A 166 7.75 -16.75 9.96
CA ARG A 166 6.97 -17.02 11.17
C ARG A 166 5.69 -17.80 10.83
N PRO A 167 5.18 -18.64 11.75
CA PRO A 167 3.98 -19.44 11.49
C PRO A 167 2.83 -18.61 10.92
N GLU A 168 2.23 -19.08 9.83
CA GLU A 168 1.06 -18.52 9.15
C GLU A 168 1.18 -17.09 8.59
N ARG A 169 2.26 -16.35 8.85
CA ARG A 169 2.42 -14.95 8.39
C ARG A 169 2.40 -14.83 6.87
N LEU A 170 3.07 -15.74 6.13
CA LEU A 170 3.00 -15.75 4.67
C LEU A 170 1.57 -15.97 4.16
N THR A 171 0.84 -16.91 4.76
CA THR A 171 -0.57 -17.16 4.39
C THR A 171 -1.45 -15.93 4.69
N ALA A 172 -1.25 -15.28 5.82
CA ALA A 172 -1.95 -14.05 6.18
C ALA A 172 -1.70 -12.94 5.12
N ALA A 173 -0.45 -12.73 4.74
CA ALA A 173 -0.06 -11.74 3.72
C ALA A 173 -0.67 -12.06 2.34
N ILE A 174 -0.67 -13.35 1.91
CA ILE A 174 -1.30 -13.76 0.65
C ILE A 174 -2.82 -13.66 0.71
N ASN A 175 -3.44 -13.75 1.86
CA ASN A 175 -4.89 -13.66 2.00
C ASN A 175 -5.45 -12.29 1.61
N TYR A 176 -4.67 -11.22 1.59
CA TYR A 176 -5.06 -9.94 1.00
C TYR A 176 -5.46 -10.09 -0.47
N TYR A 177 -4.66 -10.82 -1.25
CA TYR A 177 -4.94 -11.11 -2.66
C TYR A 177 -6.13 -12.04 -2.82
N ARG A 178 -6.25 -13.06 -1.97
CA ARG A 178 -7.32 -14.06 -2.03
C ARG A 178 -8.69 -13.49 -1.67
N ALA A 179 -8.74 -12.68 -0.62
CA ALA A 179 -9.98 -12.06 -0.16
C ALA A 179 -10.54 -11.04 -1.15
N ASN A 180 -9.67 -10.43 -1.97
CA ASN A 180 -10.00 -9.29 -2.79
C ASN A 180 -9.83 -9.52 -4.30
N ILE A 181 -9.70 -10.78 -4.74
CA ILE A 181 -9.54 -11.11 -6.17
C ILE A 181 -10.69 -10.56 -7.03
N GLY A 182 -11.88 -10.41 -6.44
CA GLY A 182 -13.05 -9.84 -7.11
C GLY A 182 -12.86 -8.40 -7.62
N ILE A 183 -11.89 -7.66 -7.10
CA ILE A 183 -11.56 -6.30 -7.57
C ILE A 183 -11.17 -6.29 -9.05
N LEU A 184 -10.53 -7.37 -9.54
CA LEU A 184 -10.14 -7.48 -10.94
C LEU A 184 -11.35 -7.55 -11.89
N LEU A 185 -12.47 -8.06 -11.42
CA LEU A 185 -13.70 -8.25 -12.21
C LEU A 185 -14.71 -7.13 -11.98
N LYS A 186 -14.86 -6.70 -10.74
CA LYS A 186 -15.80 -5.66 -10.31
C LYS A 186 -15.09 -4.66 -9.38
N PRO A 187 -14.22 -3.81 -9.93
CA PRO A 187 -13.56 -2.79 -9.13
C PRO A 187 -14.58 -1.77 -8.61
N ASP A 188 -14.36 -1.30 -7.39
CA ASP A 188 -15.06 -0.12 -6.90
C ASP A 188 -14.67 1.09 -7.78
N ARG A 189 -15.66 1.83 -8.25
CA ARG A 189 -15.47 3.03 -9.09
C ARG A 189 -15.83 4.32 -8.36
N THR A 190 -16.03 4.22 -7.03
CA THR A 190 -16.31 5.41 -6.22
C THR A 190 -15.14 6.37 -6.33
N LYS A 191 -15.45 7.60 -6.69
CA LYS A 191 -14.44 8.63 -6.86
C LYS A 191 -14.00 9.20 -5.52
N VAL A 192 -12.73 9.59 -5.46
CA VAL A 192 -12.13 10.22 -4.29
C VAL A 192 -12.37 11.73 -4.35
N ALA A 193 -12.97 12.27 -3.31
CA ALA A 193 -13.32 13.70 -3.20
C ALA A 193 -12.28 14.54 -2.44
N VAL A 194 -11.09 13.98 -2.18
CA VAL A 194 -9.99 14.68 -1.52
C VAL A 194 -8.78 14.79 -2.45
N PRO A 195 -7.89 15.77 -2.29
CA PRO A 195 -6.69 15.88 -3.12
C PRO A 195 -5.83 14.62 -3.04
N VAL A 196 -5.38 14.14 -4.21
CA VAL A 196 -4.54 12.94 -4.34
C VAL A 196 -3.23 13.26 -5.03
N MET A 197 -2.14 12.69 -4.52
CA MET A 197 -0.86 12.61 -5.22
C MET A 197 -0.51 11.16 -5.50
N GLY A 198 -0.38 10.79 -6.78
CA GLY A 198 0.13 9.50 -7.20
C GLY A 198 1.63 9.57 -7.44
N ILE A 199 2.42 8.78 -6.73
CA ILE A 199 3.87 8.66 -6.91
C ILE A 199 4.17 7.29 -7.50
N TYR A 200 4.82 7.26 -8.65
CA TYR A 200 5.17 6.06 -9.38
C TYR A 200 6.67 6.06 -9.70
N SER A 201 7.26 4.88 -9.85
CA SER A 201 8.66 4.71 -10.26
C SER A 201 8.77 3.94 -11.58
N ASP A 202 9.70 4.33 -12.45
CA ASP A 202 9.88 3.69 -13.75
C ASP A 202 10.54 2.31 -13.68
N GLY A 203 11.14 1.96 -12.55
CA GLY A 203 11.68 0.63 -12.27
C GLY A 203 10.68 -0.36 -11.65
N ASP A 204 9.40 0.01 -11.48
CA ASP A 204 8.40 -0.89 -10.92
C ASP A 204 8.13 -2.10 -11.83
N ARG A 205 8.37 -3.30 -11.29
CA ARG A 205 8.24 -4.57 -12.01
C ARG A 205 6.85 -5.19 -11.93
N TYR A 206 5.99 -4.70 -11.05
CA TYR A 206 4.68 -5.28 -10.73
C TYR A 206 3.52 -4.46 -11.29
N LEU A 207 3.78 -3.18 -11.50
CA LEU A 207 2.76 -2.22 -11.91
C LEU A 207 3.17 -1.50 -13.18
N ALA A 208 2.19 -1.21 -14.02
CA ALA A 208 2.36 -0.37 -15.19
C ALA A 208 2.08 1.10 -14.82
N LYS A 209 2.79 2.04 -15.43
CA LYS A 209 2.58 3.47 -15.19
C LYS A 209 1.13 3.90 -15.42
N ALA A 210 0.48 3.33 -16.43
CA ALA A 210 -0.90 3.67 -16.82
C ALA A 210 -1.89 3.55 -15.66
N GLN A 211 -1.78 2.50 -14.80
CA GLN A 211 -2.71 2.35 -13.69
C GLN A 211 -2.64 3.50 -12.68
N MET A 212 -1.47 4.15 -12.55
CA MET A 212 -1.34 5.34 -11.70
C MET A 212 -1.84 6.61 -12.42
N THR A 213 -1.42 6.85 -13.66
CA THR A 213 -1.84 8.05 -14.40
C THR A 213 -3.33 8.07 -14.68
N ASP A 214 -3.94 6.92 -15.00
CA ASP A 214 -5.36 6.82 -15.33
C ASP A 214 -6.24 6.89 -14.06
N SER A 215 -5.64 6.85 -12.87
CA SER A 215 -6.35 7.08 -11.61
C SER A 215 -6.98 8.46 -11.52
N ILE A 216 -6.53 9.43 -12.30
CA ILE A 216 -7.14 10.76 -12.38
C ILE A 216 -8.64 10.69 -12.73
N ALA A 217 -9.08 9.69 -13.51
CA ALA A 217 -10.49 9.51 -13.87
C ALA A 217 -11.39 9.17 -12.66
N TYR A 218 -10.77 8.77 -11.54
CA TYR A 218 -11.45 8.37 -10.31
C TYR A 218 -11.19 9.34 -9.14
N VAL A 219 -10.81 10.58 -9.45
CA VAL A 219 -10.59 11.64 -8.45
C VAL A 219 -11.40 12.87 -8.86
N ASP A 220 -12.34 13.30 -8.02
CA ASP A 220 -13.14 14.52 -8.16
C ASP A 220 -12.53 15.69 -7.36
N ALA A 221 -11.21 15.70 -7.22
CA ALA A 221 -10.42 16.71 -6.52
C ALA A 221 -9.10 16.90 -7.28
N PRO A 222 -8.21 17.82 -6.89
CA PRO A 222 -6.90 17.94 -7.51
C PRO A 222 -6.12 16.63 -7.49
N PHE A 223 -5.63 16.20 -8.65
CA PHE A 223 -4.76 15.03 -8.80
C PHE A 223 -3.38 15.48 -9.30
N ARG A 224 -2.34 15.08 -8.58
CA ARG A 224 -0.94 15.34 -8.93
C ARG A 224 -0.24 14.01 -9.21
N PHE A 225 0.43 13.89 -10.34
CA PHE A 225 1.26 12.72 -10.66
C PHE A 225 2.74 13.07 -10.57
N GLU A 226 3.51 12.21 -9.90
CA GLU A 226 4.95 12.32 -9.76
C GLU A 226 5.64 11.05 -10.21
N LEU A 227 6.74 11.19 -10.95
CA LEU A 227 7.57 10.09 -11.40
C LEU A 227 8.95 10.16 -10.75
N ILE A 228 9.30 9.12 -9.99
CA ILE A 228 10.64 8.90 -9.47
C ILE A 228 11.39 7.99 -10.42
N LYS A 229 12.52 8.45 -10.97
CA LYS A 229 13.33 7.68 -11.89
C LYS A 229 14.34 6.82 -11.16
N GLY A 230 14.54 5.59 -11.64
CA GLY A 230 15.56 4.67 -11.15
C GLY A 230 15.22 3.95 -9.83
N ALA A 231 14.08 4.25 -9.21
CA ALA A 231 13.60 3.50 -8.06
C ALA A 231 12.80 2.26 -8.52
N GLY A 232 12.72 1.24 -7.66
CA GLY A 232 11.88 0.06 -7.85
C GLY A 232 10.47 0.26 -7.31
N HIS A 233 9.80 -0.85 -6.97
CA HIS A 233 8.46 -0.85 -6.38
C HIS A 233 8.45 -0.20 -4.99
N TRP A 234 9.47 -0.43 -4.18
CA TRP A 234 9.62 0.10 -2.83
C TRP A 234 10.26 1.49 -2.83
N LEU A 235 9.68 2.41 -3.58
CA LEU A 235 10.25 3.75 -3.79
C LEU A 235 10.51 4.53 -2.50
N GLN A 236 9.79 4.27 -1.40
CA GLN A 236 10.02 4.85 -0.09
C GLN A 236 11.32 4.36 0.58
N ILE A 237 11.86 3.23 0.12
CA ILE A 237 13.16 2.70 0.52
C ILE A 237 14.24 3.06 -0.51
N ASP A 238 13.91 2.92 -1.79
CA ASP A 238 14.88 3.07 -2.89
C ASP A 238 15.26 4.54 -3.14
N ALA A 239 14.33 5.46 -2.87
CA ALA A 239 14.50 6.91 -3.08
C ALA A 239 13.89 7.73 -1.93
N PRO A 240 14.31 7.50 -0.67
CA PRO A 240 13.65 8.04 0.50
C PRO A 240 13.64 9.57 0.54
N GLU A 241 14.72 10.24 0.11
CA GLU A 241 14.81 11.70 0.12
C GLU A 241 13.80 12.33 -0.85
N GLN A 242 13.64 11.75 -2.05
CA GLN A 242 12.68 12.23 -3.04
C GLN A 242 11.24 12.02 -2.55
N VAL A 243 10.94 10.84 -2.01
CA VAL A 243 9.62 10.55 -1.43
C VAL A 243 9.32 11.50 -0.28
N ASN A 244 10.27 11.72 0.65
CA ASN A 244 10.10 12.61 1.77
C ASN A 244 9.81 14.06 1.32
N ALA A 245 10.57 14.56 0.35
CA ALA A 245 10.38 15.90 -0.19
C ALA A 245 8.98 16.09 -0.81
N LEU A 246 8.54 15.10 -1.61
CA LEU A 246 7.21 15.10 -2.24
C LEU A 246 6.09 15.04 -1.20
N LEU A 247 6.20 14.18 -0.20
CA LEU A 247 5.20 14.07 0.87
C LEU A 247 5.10 15.36 1.68
N ILE A 248 6.24 15.92 2.10
CA ILE A 248 6.28 17.17 2.87
C ILE A 248 5.68 18.33 2.07
N ASP A 249 6.05 18.48 0.79
CA ASP A 249 5.47 19.51 -0.10
C ASP A 249 3.97 19.34 -0.24
N PHE A 250 3.51 18.12 -0.54
CA PHE A 250 2.09 17.85 -0.76
C PHE A 250 1.23 18.07 0.48
N PHE A 251 1.75 17.75 1.66
CA PHE A 251 1.02 17.86 2.91
C PHE A 251 1.06 19.26 3.55
N LYS A 252 2.00 20.12 3.15
CA LYS A 252 2.07 21.54 3.56
C LYS A 252 1.10 22.44 2.81
N ARG A 253 0.67 22.06 1.61
CA ARG A 253 -0.24 22.89 0.80
C ARG A 253 -1.60 22.99 1.48
N ILE A 254 -2.02 24.21 1.76
CA ILE A 254 -3.33 24.59 2.30
C ILE A 254 -4.37 24.51 1.19
#